data_818618a485fddced0497ca36d9009df9
#
_entry.id   818618a485fddced0497ca36d9009df9
#
_cell.length_a   1.000
_cell.length_b   1.000
_cell.length_c   1.000
_cell.angle_alpha   90.00
_cell.angle_beta   90.00
_cell.angle_gamma   90.00
#
_symmetry.space_group_name_H-M   'P 1'
#
loop_
_entity.id
_entity.type
_entity.pdbx_description
1 polymer ?
#
loop_
_entity_poly.entity_id
_entity_poly.type
_entity_poly.pdbx_seq_one_letter_code
_entity_poly.pdbx_strand_id
1 'polypeptide(L)' 'MAFKEVDIKSLNFNPFTKIGSEWMLITAGDQSGYNTMTASWGGLGVLWGKNVATCYIRPQRYTKKFVDANDTF' A
#
# COMPACT_ATOMS: atom_id res chain seq x y z
N MET A 1 -11.99 16.08 -3.26
CA MET A 1 -11.26 15.70 -2.04
C MET A 1 -9.78 15.94 -2.25
N ALA A 2 -9.13 16.58 -1.32
CA ALA A 2 -7.71 16.86 -1.39
C ALA A 2 -6.95 15.92 -0.46
N PHE A 3 -5.82 15.40 -0.93
CA PHE A 3 -4.89 14.69 -0.08
C PHE A 3 -4.04 15.69 0.70
N LYS A 4 -3.71 15.33 1.91
CA LYS A 4 -2.93 16.16 2.82
C LYS A 4 -1.78 15.33 3.37
N GLU A 5 -0.57 15.86 3.27
CA GLU A 5 0.58 15.21 3.87
C GLU A 5 0.53 15.35 5.39
N VAL A 6 0.76 14.26 6.09
CA VAL A 6 0.78 14.25 7.55
C VAL A 6 1.99 13.44 8.03
N ASP A 7 2.47 13.77 9.24
CA ASP A 7 3.49 12.96 9.89
C ASP A 7 2.87 11.60 10.25
N ILE A 8 3.47 10.53 9.75
CA ILE A 8 2.95 9.17 9.97
C ILE A 8 2.83 8.84 11.46
N LYS A 9 3.69 9.42 12.30
CA LYS A 9 3.65 9.18 13.75
C LYS A 9 2.50 9.90 14.44
N SER A 10 1.86 10.85 13.76
CA SER A 10 0.69 11.55 14.31
C SER A 10 -0.60 10.78 14.10
N LEU A 11 -0.58 9.74 13.27
CA LEU A 11 -1.75 8.94 13.00
C LEU A 11 -2.06 8.03 14.18
N ASN A 12 -3.34 7.93 14.52
CA ASN A 12 -3.79 7.13 15.64
C ASN A 12 -4.93 6.23 15.18
N PHE A 13 -4.62 4.97 14.91
CA PHE A 13 -5.61 3.98 14.50
C PHE A 13 -5.12 2.59 14.86
N ASN A 14 -6.04 1.64 14.86
CA ASN A 14 -5.70 0.24 15.05
C ASN A 14 -5.32 -0.35 13.67
N PRO A 15 -4.07 -0.80 13.47
CA PRO A 15 -3.64 -1.29 12.17
C PRO A 15 -4.38 -2.56 11.73
N PHE A 16 -4.82 -3.39 12.65
CA PHE A 16 -5.56 -4.60 12.30
C PHE A 16 -6.92 -4.26 11.70
N THR A 17 -7.61 -3.28 12.27
CA THR A 17 -8.89 -2.80 11.74
C THR A 17 -8.67 -2.01 10.45
N LYS A 18 -7.68 -1.14 10.44
CA LYS A 18 -7.41 -0.28 9.28
C LYS A 18 -7.09 -1.12 8.05
N ILE A 19 -6.25 -2.13 8.18
CA ILE A 19 -5.83 -2.97 7.06
C ILE A 19 -6.87 -4.06 6.76
N GLY A 20 -7.31 -4.77 7.79
CA GLY A 20 -8.15 -5.96 7.60
C GLY A 20 -9.60 -5.65 7.25
N SER A 21 -10.14 -4.56 7.76
CA SER A 21 -11.56 -4.22 7.59
C SER A 21 -11.78 -3.01 6.70
N GLU A 22 -10.91 -2.00 6.75
CA GLU A 22 -11.06 -0.79 5.93
C GLU A 22 -10.30 -0.89 4.62
N TRP A 23 -9.26 -1.74 4.58
CA TRP A 23 -8.43 -2.06 3.41
C TRP A 23 -7.51 -0.90 3.01
N MET A 24 -6.67 -1.19 2.06
CA MET A 24 -5.75 -0.21 1.48
C MET A 24 -5.82 -0.24 -0.03
N LEU A 25 -5.39 0.84 -0.67
CA LEU A 25 -5.23 0.90 -2.11
C LEU A 25 -3.76 0.79 -2.46
N ILE A 26 -3.44 -0.09 -3.40
CA ILE A 26 -2.08 -0.25 -3.93
C ILE A 26 -2.12 0.14 -5.39
N THR A 27 -1.31 1.12 -5.75
CA THR A 27 -1.22 1.61 -7.13
C THR A 27 0.20 1.41 -7.61
N ALA A 28 0.35 0.86 -8.80
CA ALA A 28 1.65 0.64 -9.42
C ALA A 28 1.59 0.98 -10.90
N GLY A 29 2.75 1.35 -11.45
CA GLY A 29 2.85 1.76 -12.83
C GLY A 29 3.45 3.15 -12.94
N ASP A 30 3.25 3.76 -14.10
CA ASP A 30 3.74 5.10 -14.39
C ASP A 30 2.74 5.86 -15.25
N GLN A 31 3.18 6.99 -15.81
CA GLN A 31 2.29 7.82 -16.61
C GLN A 31 1.81 7.14 -17.90
N SER A 32 2.56 6.14 -18.39
CA SER A 32 2.17 5.40 -19.59
C SER A 32 1.14 4.32 -19.31
N GLY A 33 1.01 3.89 -18.05
CA GLY A 33 0.02 2.91 -17.63
C GLY A 33 0.17 2.57 -16.17
N TYR A 34 -0.94 2.48 -15.49
CA TYR A 34 -0.95 2.12 -14.07
C TYR A 34 -2.24 1.41 -13.75
N ASN A 35 -2.24 0.75 -12.59
CA ASN A 35 -3.42 0.07 -12.09
C ASN A 35 -3.47 0.13 -10.57
N THR A 36 -4.67 0.08 -10.03
CA THR A 36 -4.90 0.14 -8.59
C THR A 36 -5.73 -1.05 -8.15
N MET A 37 -5.39 -1.59 -6.99
CA MET A 37 -6.15 -2.69 -6.38
C MET A 37 -6.43 -2.39 -4.92
N THR A 38 -7.49 -2.99 -4.39
CA THR A 38 -7.71 -3.02 -2.96
C THR A 38 -6.99 -4.22 -2.36
N ALA A 39 -6.47 -4.06 -1.15
CA ALA A 39 -5.80 -5.13 -0.43
C ALA A 39 -6.13 -5.04 1.05
N SER A 40 -6.31 -6.20 1.68
CA SER A 40 -6.60 -6.30 3.11
C SER A 40 -5.56 -7.14 3.85
N TRP A 41 -4.49 -7.53 3.18
CA TRP A 41 -3.41 -8.31 3.76
C TRP A 41 -2.14 -7.50 3.79
N GLY A 42 -1.55 -7.39 4.97
CA GLY A 42 -0.32 -6.65 5.14
C GLY A 42 -0.11 -6.25 6.57
N GLY A 43 0.78 -5.32 6.80
CA GLY A 43 1.08 -4.83 8.14
C GLY A 43 1.89 -3.56 8.12
N LEU A 44 1.97 -2.94 9.28
CA LEU A 44 2.78 -1.75 9.50
C LEU A 44 3.86 -2.10 10.53
N GLY A 45 5.06 -1.66 10.30
CA GLY A 45 6.15 -1.96 11.23
C GLY A 45 7.42 -1.20 10.88
N VAL A 46 8.53 -1.73 11.36
CA VAL A 46 9.82 -1.07 11.18
C VAL A 46 10.81 -2.06 10.58
N LEU A 47 11.55 -1.63 9.56
CA LEU A 47 12.60 -2.41 8.95
C LEU A 47 13.76 -1.47 8.63
N TRP A 48 14.96 -1.84 9.08
CA TRP A 48 16.18 -1.02 8.92
C TRP A 48 16.00 0.40 9.46
N GLY A 49 15.31 0.55 10.60
CA GLY A 49 15.09 1.85 11.21
C GLY A 49 14.11 2.75 10.46
N LYS A 50 13.35 2.19 9.52
CA LYS A 50 12.38 2.95 8.74
C LYS A 50 10.97 2.45 8.98
N ASN A 51 10.01 3.36 8.93
CA ASN A 51 8.60 3.01 9.01
C ASN A 51 8.18 2.40 7.68
N VAL A 52 7.66 1.18 7.74
CA VAL A 52 7.39 0.37 6.55
C VAL A 52 5.95 -0.12 6.57
N ALA A 53 5.29 -0.02 5.44
CA ALA A 53 4.03 -0.69 5.19
C ALA A 53 4.32 -1.90 4.29
N THR A 54 3.95 -3.09 4.77
CA THR A 54 4.09 -4.32 4.00
C THR A 54 2.74 -4.68 3.42
N CYS A 55 2.71 -5.01 2.15
CA CYS A 55 1.49 -5.47 1.51
C CYS A 55 1.76 -6.79 0.77
N TYR A 56 0.77 -7.67 0.77
CA TYR A 56 0.87 -8.97 0.11
C TYR A 56 0.01 -8.94 -1.14
N ILE A 57 0.63 -9.20 -2.28
CA ILE A 57 -0.03 -9.15 -3.58
C ILE A 57 -0.06 -10.56 -4.17
N ARG A 58 -1.28 -11.10 -4.33
CA ARG A 58 -1.42 -12.44 -4.86
C ARG A 58 -1.15 -12.47 -6.37
N PRO A 59 -0.60 -13.60 -6.89
CA PRO A 59 -0.21 -13.69 -8.30
C PRO A 59 -1.34 -13.44 -9.29
N GLN A 60 -2.58 -13.73 -8.92
CA GLN A 60 -3.74 -13.59 -9.81
C GLN A 60 -4.26 -12.16 -9.92
N ARG A 61 -3.72 -11.22 -9.13
CA ARG A 61 -4.17 -9.82 -9.20
C ARG A 61 -3.54 -9.12 -10.40
N TYR A 62 -4.36 -8.39 -11.14
CA TYR A 62 -3.91 -7.68 -12.34
C TYR A 62 -2.82 -6.64 -12.02
N THR A 63 -2.95 -5.95 -10.90
CA THR A 63 -1.97 -4.94 -10.46
C THR A 63 -0.58 -5.52 -10.29
N LYS A 64 -0.46 -6.83 -10.02
CA LYS A 64 0.84 -7.46 -9.80
C LYS A 64 1.79 -7.28 -10.98
N LYS A 65 1.29 -7.34 -12.20
CA LYS A 65 2.17 -7.16 -13.36
C LYS A 65 2.75 -5.74 -13.43
N PHE A 66 2.04 -4.75 -12.89
CA PHE A 66 2.54 -3.38 -12.81
C PHE A 66 3.59 -3.24 -11.70
N VAL A 67 3.39 -3.93 -10.58
CA VAL A 67 4.38 -3.97 -9.50
C VAL A 67 5.67 -4.64 -9.99
N ASP A 68 5.55 -5.76 -10.69
CA ASP A 68 6.70 -6.51 -11.19
C ASP A 68 7.47 -5.74 -12.27
N ALA A 69 6.80 -4.88 -13.01
CA ALA A 69 7.40 -4.13 -14.13
C ALA A 69 8.03 -2.80 -13.69
N ASN A 70 7.87 -2.39 -12.44
CA ASN A 70 8.33 -1.09 -11.95
C ASN A 70 9.09 -1.28 -10.64
N ASP A 71 9.97 -0.33 -10.34
CA ASP A 71 10.78 -0.37 -9.12
C ASP A 71 10.02 0.09 -7.87
N THR A 72 8.91 0.80 -8.06
CA THR A 72 8.15 1.38 -6.96
C THR A 72 6.65 1.18 -7.17
N PHE A 73 5.94 1.35 -6.07
CA PHE A 73 4.47 1.36 -6.09
C PHE A 73 3.96 2.32 -5.04
#